data_ff5d8cf8e3135f9a86ea81c20a2ed63a
#
_entry.id   ff5d8cf8e3135f9a86ea81c20a2ed63a
#
_cell.length_a   1.000
_cell.length_b   1.000
_cell.length_c   1.000
_cell.angle_alpha   90.00
_cell.angle_beta   90.00
_cell.angle_gamma   90.00
#
_symmetry.space_group_name_H-M   'P 1'
#
loop_
_entity.id
_entity.type
_entity.pdbx_description
1 polymer ?
#
loop_
_entity_poly.entity_id
_entity_poly.type
_entity_poly.pdbx_seq_one_letter_code
_entity_poly.pdbx_strand_id
1 'polypeptide(L)'
;MLTFLILFFAGNIIFSQDNIYRIKLVVSDLSEDESFTLISIYGNNIEPIDSATSQNGVVNFIYSKPLANGQYSISWGNDKKYVDFLFNNEKYIELHTSNNDPIANLEVIASQENKYFVDFLKMKNELNYFANLGDQIYSKNPKDPRLQMIINKVDSLNNEINNFAKKIPQDLLAYKVVKASVPPSIDEYNSTHSQSPYGDIKSFYKKHWFDNIDKQDSTLVNTSVIYDAVKFYLQNLVEPQDTNQYKKAVDFILSQFSWNDKQYKYVLNLLLNTFYIPELEPVFLYIYFNYMHDTQCNGSVADENYRKAMMITKLRKGVDAPELSGITTDNQTFKLSSFLGKPIFIIFWAPDCYHCKTVMPFINNLYDKYNDSIEFVGFAIDKDLQAIKVAAKEEKIKFKVITDLQGYDGENCLRWFVWGTPTFFIIDKYGKIFSSPYSYEGIEQDLENVLKL
;
A
#
# COMPACT_ATOMS: atom_id res chain seq x y z
N MET A 1 -4.84 26.10 -72.15
CA MET A 1 -5.61 26.33 -70.95
C MET A 1 -6.02 24.97 -70.43
N LEU A 2 -5.21 24.46 -69.53
CA LEU A 2 -5.39 23.11 -68.91
C LEU A 2 -5.91 23.31 -67.52
N THR A 3 -7.12 22.90 -67.24
CA THR A 3 -7.78 23.00 -65.94
C THR A 3 -7.47 21.75 -65.13
N PHE A 4 -6.68 21.91 -64.03
CA PHE A 4 -6.39 20.84 -63.09
C PHE A 4 -7.57 20.70 -62.13
N LEU A 5 -8.22 19.55 -62.15
CA LEU A 5 -9.28 19.14 -61.19
C LEU A 5 -8.58 18.51 -59.99
N ILE A 6 -8.57 19.20 -58.83
CA ILE A 6 -8.09 18.65 -57.55
C ILE A 6 -9.27 17.91 -56.89
N LEU A 7 -9.19 16.57 -56.89
CA LEU A 7 -10.07 15.69 -56.14
C LEU A 7 -9.62 15.67 -54.67
N PHE A 8 -10.39 16.29 -53.79
CA PHE A 8 -10.26 16.13 -52.36
C PHE A 8 -10.81 14.74 -51.96
N PHE A 9 -9.95 13.82 -51.61
CA PHE A 9 -10.31 12.61 -50.89
C PHE A 9 -10.50 12.97 -49.42
N ALA A 10 -11.73 13.22 -48.98
CA ALA A 10 -12.12 13.21 -47.58
C ALA A 10 -12.12 11.74 -47.12
N GLY A 11 -11.01 11.30 -46.58
CA GLY A 11 -10.95 10.02 -45.88
C GLY A 11 -11.81 10.10 -44.63
N ASN A 12 -13.04 9.59 -44.70
CA ASN A 12 -13.82 9.27 -43.52
C ASN A 12 -13.08 8.16 -42.77
N ILE A 13 -12.38 8.52 -41.69
CA ILE A 13 -11.92 7.55 -40.72
C ILE A 13 -13.20 7.10 -39.97
N ILE A 14 -13.78 6.01 -40.46
CA ILE A 14 -14.83 5.27 -39.75
C ILE A 14 -14.12 4.63 -38.57
N PHE A 15 -14.13 5.28 -37.38
CA PHE A 15 -13.87 4.60 -36.14
C PHE A 15 -14.95 3.53 -36.01
N SER A 16 -14.55 2.26 -36.08
CA SER A 16 -15.41 1.15 -35.76
C SER A 16 -15.93 1.36 -34.33
N GLN A 17 -17.23 1.56 -34.17
CA GLN A 17 -17.90 1.73 -32.85
C GLN A 17 -17.71 0.50 -31.93
N ASP A 18 -17.19 -0.61 -32.45
CA ASP A 18 -17.09 -1.89 -31.75
C ASP A 18 -15.99 -1.98 -30.68
N ASN A 19 -15.11 -0.99 -30.55
CA ASN A 19 -13.94 -1.04 -29.66
C ASN A 19 -13.86 0.10 -28.65
N ILE A 20 -15.00 0.71 -28.28
CA ILE A 20 -15.03 1.76 -27.26
C ILE A 20 -15.53 1.17 -25.93
N TYR A 21 -14.78 1.41 -24.87
CA TYR A 21 -15.15 1.13 -23.49
C TYR A 21 -15.52 2.45 -22.81
N ARG A 22 -16.67 2.50 -22.17
CA ARG A 22 -17.16 3.72 -21.50
C ARG A 22 -17.56 3.42 -20.07
N ILE A 23 -17.06 4.23 -19.17
CA ILE A 23 -17.47 4.26 -17.75
C ILE A 23 -18.10 5.64 -17.54
N LYS A 24 -19.39 5.66 -17.20
CA LYS A 24 -20.16 6.86 -16.94
C LYS A 24 -20.61 6.87 -15.50
N LEU A 25 -20.35 7.97 -14.79
CA LEU A 25 -20.91 8.24 -13.47
C LEU A 25 -21.76 9.51 -13.54
N VAL A 26 -22.95 9.44 -12.95
CA VAL A 26 -23.83 10.59 -12.75
C VAL A 26 -23.96 10.84 -11.25
N VAL A 27 -23.57 12.02 -10.82
CA VAL A 27 -23.70 12.46 -9.43
C VAL A 27 -24.72 13.57 -9.36
N SER A 28 -25.86 13.30 -8.74
CA SER A 28 -26.87 14.34 -8.45
C SER A 28 -26.35 15.28 -7.35
N ASP A 29 -26.96 16.45 -7.23
CA ASP A 29 -26.68 17.44 -6.18
C ASP A 29 -25.24 17.97 -6.13
N LEU A 30 -24.47 17.88 -7.22
CA LEU A 30 -23.26 18.69 -7.35
C LEU A 30 -23.64 20.15 -7.58
N SER A 31 -23.05 21.03 -6.79
CA SER A 31 -23.29 22.48 -6.90
C SER A 31 -22.56 23.10 -8.09
N GLU A 32 -21.45 22.54 -8.49
CA GLU A 32 -20.57 23.00 -9.57
C GLU A 32 -19.92 21.78 -10.24
N ASP A 33 -19.36 22.00 -11.43
CA ASP A 33 -18.55 20.97 -12.09
C ASP A 33 -17.24 20.74 -11.34
N GLU A 34 -16.93 19.46 -11.05
CA GLU A 34 -15.76 19.05 -10.27
C GLU A 34 -14.84 18.14 -11.09
N SER A 35 -13.59 18.01 -10.63
CA SER A 35 -12.64 17.04 -11.14
C SER A 35 -12.85 15.68 -10.48
N PHE A 36 -13.01 14.66 -11.31
CA PHE A 36 -13.11 13.26 -10.92
C PHE A 36 -11.85 12.52 -11.29
N THR A 37 -11.38 11.68 -10.39
CA THR A 37 -10.20 10.83 -10.61
C THR A 37 -10.61 9.37 -10.65
N LEU A 38 -10.25 8.67 -11.73
CA LEU A 38 -10.36 7.22 -11.83
C LEU A 38 -9.11 6.58 -11.24
N ILE A 39 -9.32 5.66 -10.32
CA ILE A 39 -8.29 5.02 -9.51
C ILE A 39 -8.35 3.51 -9.75
N SER A 40 -7.23 2.88 -10.04
CA SER A 40 -7.09 1.41 -10.03
C SER A 40 -6.70 0.90 -8.63
N ILE A 41 -7.16 -0.30 -8.30
CA ILE A 41 -6.87 -0.97 -7.03
C ILE A 41 -5.98 -2.18 -7.31
N TYR A 42 -4.86 -2.29 -6.60
CA TYR A 42 -3.97 -3.44 -6.60
C TYR A 42 -3.69 -3.84 -5.15
N GLY A 43 -4.53 -4.72 -4.62
CA GLY A 43 -4.51 -5.05 -3.19
C GLY A 43 -4.80 -3.84 -2.30
N ASN A 44 -3.77 -3.38 -1.59
CA ASN A 44 -3.83 -2.17 -0.75
C ASN A 44 -3.29 -0.90 -1.44
N ASN A 45 -2.74 -1.03 -2.63
CA ASN A 45 -2.23 0.10 -3.39
C ASN A 45 -3.34 0.68 -4.26
N ILE A 46 -3.44 1.99 -4.27
CA ILE A 46 -4.36 2.77 -5.10
C ILE A 46 -3.52 3.65 -6.05
N GLU A 47 -3.84 3.62 -7.33
CA GLU A 47 -3.12 4.37 -8.36
C GLU A 47 -4.10 5.19 -9.19
N PRO A 48 -4.00 6.53 -9.21
CA PRO A 48 -4.73 7.36 -10.15
C PRO A 48 -4.30 7.06 -11.58
N ILE A 49 -5.26 6.69 -12.44
CA ILE A 49 -4.98 6.31 -13.84
C ILE A 49 -5.55 7.27 -14.86
N ASP A 50 -6.57 8.06 -14.47
CA ASP A 50 -7.19 9.04 -15.35
C ASP A 50 -7.94 10.11 -14.55
N SER A 51 -8.23 11.25 -15.18
CA SER A 51 -9.06 12.30 -14.59
C SER A 51 -9.96 12.95 -15.65
N ALA A 52 -11.16 13.35 -15.24
CA ALA A 52 -12.11 14.05 -16.09
C ALA A 52 -12.93 15.05 -15.28
N THR A 53 -13.32 16.16 -15.90
CA THR A 53 -14.20 17.14 -15.27
C THR A 53 -15.66 16.81 -15.60
N SER A 54 -16.55 16.88 -14.61
CA SER A 54 -17.98 16.68 -14.82
C SER A 54 -18.58 17.81 -15.64
N GLN A 55 -19.70 17.49 -16.28
CA GLN A 55 -20.59 18.48 -16.90
C GLN A 55 -21.99 18.22 -16.39
N ASN A 56 -22.51 19.14 -15.60
CA ASN A 56 -23.82 19.00 -14.92
C ASN A 56 -23.90 17.69 -14.10
N GLY A 57 -22.86 17.37 -13.36
CA GLY A 57 -22.77 16.15 -12.54
C GLY A 57 -22.53 14.85 -13.33
N VAL A 58 -22.29 14.92 -14.63
CA VAL A 58 -21.98 13.75 -15.47
C VAL A 58 -20.50 13.70 -15.81
N VAL A 59 -19.84 12.59 -15.49
CA VAL A 59 -18.45 12.32 -15.89
C VAL A 59 -18.39 11.06 -16.75
N ASN A 60 -17.49 11.07 -17.74
CA ASN A 60 -17.24 9.92 -18.63
C ASN A 60 -15.75 9.68 -18.75
N PHE A 61 -15.36 8.40 -18.61
CA PHE A 61 -14.04 7.89 -18.96
C PHE A 61 -14.20 6.99 -20.19
N ILE A 62 -13.42 7.25 -21.26
CA ILE A 62 -13.61 6.62 -22.56
C ILE A 62 -12.27 6.07 -23.06
N TYR A 63 -12.25 4.78 -23.39
CA TYR A 63 -11.02 4.07 -23.79
C TYR A 63 -11.24 3.31 -25.10
N SER A 64 -10.20 3.28 -25.95
CA SER A 64 -10.16 2.46 -27.16
C SER A 64 -9.69 1.02 -26.90
N LYS A 65 -9.16 0.74 -25.72
CA LYS A 65 -8.75 -0.58 -25.22
C LYS A 65 -9.35 -0.81 -23.84
N PRO A 66 -9.63 -2.07 -23.44
CA PRO A 66 -10.14 -2.34 -22.12
C PRO A 66 -9.09 -2.00 -21.05
N LEU A 67 -9.56 -1.56 -19.89
CA LEU A 67 -8.77 -1.53 -18.68
C LEU A 67 -8.45 -2.98 -18.23
N ALA A 68 -7.51 -3.14 -17.32
CA ALA A 68 -7.31 -4.44 -16.65
C ALA A 68 -8.56 -4.84 -15.86
N ASN A 69 -8.92 -6.13 -15.89
CA ASN A 69 -10.02 -6.61 -15.05
C ASN A 69 -9.66 -6.45 -13.57
N GLY A 70 -10.58 -5.92 -12.77
CA GLY A 70 -10.36 -5.68 -11.36
C GLY A 70 -11.34 -4.70 -10.74
N GLN A 71 -11.01 -4.22 -9.55
CA GLN A 71 -11.74 -3.20 -8.81
C GLN A 71 -11.16 -1.83 -9.10
N TYR A 72 -12.04 -0.85 -9.24
CA TYR A 72 -11.72 0.55 -9.47
C TYR A 72 -12.53 1.43 -8.53
N SER A 73 -12.06 2.66 -8.36
CA SER A 73 -12.76 3.69 -7.63
C SER A 73 -12.82 4.97 -8.46
N ILE A 74 -13.92 5.70 -8.40
CA ILE A 74 -13.99 7.07 -8.91
C ILE A 74 -14.14 7.99 -7.70
N SER A 75 -13.18 8.90 -7.52
CA SER A 75 -13.18 9.85 -6.41
C SER A 75 -13.32 11.29 -6.87
N TRP A 76 -13.91 12.14 -6.03
CA TRP A 76 -14.08 13.57 -6.28
C TRP A 76 -14.18 14.38 -4.98
N GLY A 77 -14.12 15.71 -5.11
CA GLY A 77 -14.26 16.65 -4.02
C GLY A 77 -13.06 16.71 -3.07
N ASN A 78 -13.00 17.76 -2.26
CA ASN A 78 -11.94 17.96 -1.27
C ASN A 78 -12.03 16.97 -0.10
N ASP A 79 -13.24 16.49 0.21
CA ASP A 79 -13.53 15.49 1.23
C ASP A 79 -13.34 14.04 0.72
N LYS A 80 -12.82 13.89 -0.50
CA LYS A 80 -12.48 12.62 -1.13
C LYS A 80 -13.63 11.60 -1.12
N LYS A 81 -14.79 12.03 -1.54
CA LYS A 81 -15.92 11.13 -1.82
C LYS A 81 -15.54 10.15 -2.91
N TYR A 82 -16.11 8.96 -2.88
CA TYR A 82 -15.81 7.94 -3.88
C TYR A 82 -16.94 6.94 -4.04
N VAL A 83 -16.91 6.24 -5.17
CA VAL A 83 -17.69 5.03 -5.44
C VAL A 83 -16.77 3.97 -6.02
N ASP A 84 -16.90 2.75 -5.53
CA ASP A 84 -16.17 1.59 -6.03
C ASP A 84 -17.02 0.82 -7.05
N PHE A 85 -16.36 0.25 -8.05
CA PHE A 85 -16.98 -0.61 -9.04
C PHE A 85 -16.01 -1.67 -9.56
N LEU A 86 -16.55 -2.70 -10.21
CA LEU A 86 -15.77 -3.72 -10.92
C LEU A 86 -15.75 -3.44 -12.42
N PHE A 87 -14.60 -3.66 -13.04
CA PHE A 87 -14.45 -3.73 -14.48
C PHE A 87 -14.02 -5.15 -14.88
N ASN A 88 -14.82 -5.80 -15.73
CA ASN A 88 -14.53 -7.12 -16.28
C ASN A 88 -14.84 -7.15 -17.77
N ASN A 89 -14.10 -6.33 -18.53
CA ASN A 89 -14.21 -6.22 -19.99
C ASN A 89 -15.61 -5.80 -20.51
N GLU A 90 -16.43 -5.19 -19.67
CA GLU A 90 -17.71 -4.63 -20.07
C GLU A 90 -17.52 -3.38 -20.94
N LYS A 91 -18.23 -3.31 -22.07
CA LYS A 91 -18.16 -2.16 -23.01
C LYS A 91 -18.75 -0.88 -22.44
N TYR A 92 -19.74 -1.01 -21.57
CA TYR A 92 -20.45 0.11 -20.99
C TYR A 92 -20.82 -0.16 -19.54
N ILE A 93 -20.38 0.75 -18.69
CA ILE A 93 -20.73 0.81 -17.26
C ILE A 93 -21.39 2.17 -17.03
N GLU A 94 -22.56 2.18 -16.43
CA GLU A 94 -23.24 3.41 -16.00
C GLU A 94 -23.72 3.28 -14.57
N LEU A 95 -23.25 4.21 -13.73
CA LEU A 95 -23.53 4.31 -12.32
C LEU A 95 -24.14 5.69 -12.03
N HIS A 96 -25.15 5.73 -11.17
CA HIS A 96 -25.74 6.96 -10.65
C HIS A 96 -25.61 7.00 -9.15
N THR A 97 -25.37 8.19 -8.60
CA THR A 97 -25.31 8.39 -7.15
C THR A 97 -25.65 9.81 -6.75
N SER A 98 -25.69 10.09 -5.46
CA SER A 98 -25.85 11.40 -4.86
C SER A 98 -24.55 11.87 -4.21
N ASN A 99 -24.25 13.16 -4.32
CA ASN A 99 -23.08 13.73 -3.67
C ASN A 99 -23.18 13.69 -2.13
N ASN A 100 -24.38 13.65 -1.57
CA ASN A 100 -24.59 13.66 -0.12
C ASN A 100 -24.19 12.33 0.55
N ASP A 101 -24.57 11.18 -0.04
CA ASP A 101 -24.17 9.84 0.44
C ASP A 101 -23.93 8.92 -0.77
N PRO A 102 -22.68 8.93 -1.30
CA PRO A 102 -22.38 8.22 -2.54
C PRO A 102 -22.62 6.71 -2.48
N ILE A 103 -22.34 6.05 -1.36
CA ILE A 103 -22.45 4.59 -1.25
C ILE A 103 -23.92 4.17 -1.07
N ALA A 104 -24.64 4.82 -0.18
CA ALA A 104 -26.05 4.47 0.07
C ALA A 104 -26.94 4.72 -1.15
N ASN A 105 -26.66 5.79 -1.92
CA ASN A 105 -27.43 6.17 -3.10
C ASN A 105 -26.87 5.61 -4.42
N LEU A 106 -25.88 4.72 -4.38
CA LEU A 106 -25.29 4.17 -5.59
C LEU A 106 -26.29 3.22 -6.28
N GLU A 107 -26.59 3.53 -7.55
CA GLU A 107 -27.47 2.75 -8.42
C GLU A 107 -26.72 2.33 -9.68
N VAL A 108 -26.97 1.12 -10.13
CA VAL A 108 -26.36 0.58 -11.36
C VAL A 108 -27.40 0.63 -12.48
N ILE A 109 -27.13 1.46 -13.47
CA ILE A 109 -28.00 1.61 -14.65
C ILE A 109 -27.61 0.61 -15.72
N ALA A 110 -26.31 0.43 -15.94
CA ALA A 110 -25.77 -0.52 -16.89
C ALA A 110 -24.47 -1.13 -16.37
N SER A 111 -24.46 -2.39 -16.06
CA SER A 111 -23.35 -3.32 -15.79
C SER A 111 -23.90 -4.56 -15.12
N GLN A 112 -23.53 -5.73 -15.61
CA GLN A 112 -23.92 -7.00 -14.99
C GLN A 112 -23.10 -7.27 -13.72
N GLU A 113 -21.80 -7.00 -13.77
CA GLU A 113 -20.89 -7.14 -12.61
C GLU A 113 -21.35 -6.26 -11.45
N ASN A 114 -21.58 -4.99 -11.74
CA ASN A 114 -21.82 -3.98 -10.72
C ASN A 114 -23.21 -4.09 -10.07
N LYS A 115 -24.20 -4.71 -10.72
CA LYS A 115 -25.47 -5.03 -10.07
C LYS A 115 -25.28 -5.81 -8.77
N TYR A 116 -24.45 -6.86 -8.83
CA TYR A 116 -24.18 -7.67 -7.66
C TYR A 116 -23.16 -7.03 -6.71
N PHE A 117 -22.16 -6.37 -7.28
CA PHE A 117 -21.11 -5.77 -6.48
C PHE A 117 -21.62 -4.60 -5.62
N VAL A 118 -22.45 -3.72 -6.18
CA VAL A 118 -23.03 -2.59 -5.44
C VAL A 118 -23.99 -3.05 -4.33
N ASP A 119 -24.82 -4.05 -4.59
CA ASP A 119 -25.66 -4.65 -3.56
C ASP A 119 -24.83 -5.24 -2.42
N PHE A 120 -23.73 -5.92 -2.76
CA PHE A 120 -22.77 -6.41 -1.78
C PHE A 120 -22.10 -5.27 -0.99
N LEU A 121 -21.67 -4.18 -1.65
CA LEU A 121 -21.05 -3.03 -0.97
C LEU A 121 -22.00 -2.42 0.07
N LYS A 122 -23.30 -2.31 -0.23
CA LYS A 122 -24.30 -1.80 0.72
C LYS A 122 -24.43 -2.72 1.93
N MET A 123 -24.52 -4.04 1.72
CA MET A 123 -24.55 -5.01 2.82
C MET A 123 -23.26 -5.00 3.65
N LYS A 124 -22.10 -4.91 2.98
CA LYS A 124 -20.79 -4.84 3.66
C LYS A 124 -20.66 -3.54 4.48
N ASN A 125 -21.17 -2.44 3.99
CA ASN A 125 -21.17 -1.17 4.72
C ASN A 125 -22.01 -1.24 6.01
N GLU A 126 -23.20 -1.84 5.95
CA GLU A 126 -24.03 -2.10 7.13
C GLU A 126 -23.32 -3.04 8.12
N LEU A 127 -22.73 -4.13 7.64
CA LEU A 127 -21.96 -5.06 8.46
C LEU A 127 -20.81 -4.35 9.18
N ASN A 128 -20.02 -3.54 8.46
CA ASN A 128 -18.91 -2.77 9.02
C ASN A 128 -19.37 -1.76 10.08
N TYR A 129 -20.51 -1.13 9.87
CA TYR A 129 -21.09 -0.21 10.85
C TYR A 129 -21.37 -0.93 12.19
N PHE A 130 -22.03 -2.08 12.16
CA PHE A 130 -22.34 -2.84 13.37
C PHE A 130 -21.09 -3.45 14.01
N ALA A 131 -20.13 -3.95 13.21
CA ALA A 131 -18.85 -4.45 13.73
C ALA A 131 -18.07 -3.35 14.47
N ASN A 132 -17.89 -2.18 13.86
CA ASN A 132 -17.24 -1.05 14.48
C ASN A 132 -17.96 -0.55 15.74
N LEU A 133 -19.30 -0.54 15.73
CA LEU A 133 -20.10 -0.19 16.91
C LEU A 133 -19.87 -1.20 18.04
N GLY A 134 -19.79 -2.49 17.72
CA GLY A 134 -19.45 -3.55 18.67
C GLY A 134 -18.08 -3.34 19.30
N ASP A 135 -17.06 -3.08 18.50
CA ASP A 135 -15.69 -2.83 18.97
C ASP A 135 -15.60 -1.58 19.86
N GLN A 136 -16.29 -0.50 19.51
CA GLN A 136 -16.35 0.71 20.34
C GLN A 136 -17.04 0.49 21.68
N ILE A 137 -18.09 -0.33 21.73
CA ILE A 137 -18.78 -0.65 22.98
C ILE A 137 -17.91 -1.61 23.81
N TYR A 138 -17.37 -2.65 23.19
CA TYR A 138 -16.52 -3.65 23.86
C TYR A 138 -15.29 -3.00 24.51
N SER A 139 -14.63 -2.07 23.80
CA SER A 139 -13.44 -1.36 24.33
C SER A 139 -13.76 -0.52 25.58
N LYS A 140 -14.99 0.00 25.69
CA LYS A 140 -15.44 0.79 26.84
C LYS A 140 -15.98 -0.07 27.98
N ASN A 141 -16.73 -1.12 27.66
CA ASN A 141 -17.33 -2.03 28.60
C ASN A 141 -17.54 -3.42 27.98
N PRO A 142 -16.61 -4.38 28.19
CA PRO A 142 -16.74 -5.75 27.65
C PRO A 142 -17.97 -6.53 28.10
N LYS A 143 -18.71 -6.03 29.13
CA LYS A 143 -19.93 -6.65 29.66
C LYS A 143 -21.21 -5.89 29.31
N ASP A 144 -21.13 -4.95 28.35
CA ASP A 144 -22.31 -4.18 27.94
C ASP A 144 -23.38 -5.11 27.34
N PRO A 145 -24.65 -5.04 27.82
CA PRO A 145 -25.70 -5.95 27.35
C PRO A 145 -26.06 -5.75 25.86
N ARG A 146 -25.73 -4.60 25.26
CA ARG A 146 -25.95 -4.32 23.84
C ARG A 146 -25.05 -5.15 22.92
N LEU A 147 -23.93 -5.66 23.42
CA LEU A 147 -22.99 -6.46 22.64
C LEU A 147 -23.64 -7.72 22.07
N GLN A 148 -24.49 -8.42 22.84
CA GLN A 148 -25.17 -9.63 22.34
C GLN A 148 -26.10 -9.30 21.16
N MET A 149 -26.81 -8.19 21.21
CA MET A 149 -27.67 -7.76 20.11
C MET A 149 -26.86 -7.42 18.85
N ILE A 150 -25.72 -6.76 19.01
CA ILE A 150 -24.82 -6.41 17.92
C ILE A 150 -24.19 -7.66 17.29
N ILE A 151 -23.71 -8.59 18.11
CA ILE A 151 -23.19 -9.90 17.64
C ILE A 151 -24.25 -10.62 16.81
N ASN A 152 -25.47 -10.73 17.32
CA ASN A 152 -26.56 -11.37 16.57
C ASN A 152 -26.87 -10.68 15.23
N LYS A 153 -26.79 -9.33 15.19
CA LYS A 153 -26.98 -8.57 13.95
C LYS A 153 -25.84 -8.80 12.96
N VAL A 154 -24.58 -8.82 13.42
CA VAL A 154 -23.39 -9.14 12.62
C VAL A 154 -23.47 -10.55 12.03
N ASP A 155 -23.87 -11.53 12.84
CA ASP A 155 -24.08 -12.92 12.39
C ASP A 155 -25.20 -13.02 11.34
N SER A 156 -26.30 -12.30 11.56
CA SER A 156 -27.40 -12.23 10.58
C SER A 156 -26.94 -11.66 9.24
N LEU A 157 -26.19 -10.55 9.26
CA LEU A 157 -25.65 -9.91 8.05
C LEU A 157 -24.62 -10.79 7.33
N ASN A 158 -23.76 -11.47 8.06
CA ASN A 158 -22.82 -12.44 7.47
C ASN A 158 -23.59 -13.59 6.76
N ASN A 159 -24.64 -14.10 7.36
CA ASN A 159 -25.50 -15.13 6.75
C ASN A 159 -26.25 -14.62 5.51
N GLU A 160 -26.70 -13.38 5.55
CA GLU A 160 -27.35 -12.72 4.42
C GLU A 160 -26.39 -12.55 3.24
N ILE A 161 -25.17 -12.06 3.48
CA ILE A 161 -24.12 -11.92 2.46
C ILE A 161 -23.73 -13.31 1.90
N ASN A 162 -23.59 -14.33 2.76
CA ASN A 162 -23.34 -15.71 2.32
C ASN A 162 -24.43 -16.24 1.38
N ASN A 163 -25.68 -16.01 1.71
CA ASN A 163 -26.81 -16.42 0.87
C ASN A 163 -26.91 -15.60 -0.41
N PHE A 164 -26.52 -14.32 -0.37
CA PHE A 164 -26.44 -13.47 -1.55
C PHE A 164 -25.34 -13.97 -2.49
N ALA A 165 -24.15 -14.30 -1.99
CA ALA A 165 -23.04 -14.81 -2.79
C ALA A 165 -23.45 -16.05 -3.63
N LYS A 166 -24.29 -16.94 -3.07
CA LYS A 166 -24.80 -18.14 -3.77
C LYS A 166 -25.73 -17.84 -4.96
N LYS A 167 -26.28 -16.62 -5.04
CA LYS A 167 -27.18 -16.19 -6.13
C LYS A 167 -26.43 -15.52 -7.29
N ILE A 168 -25.16 -15.17 -7.11
CA ILE A 168 -24.35 -14.51 -8.14
C ILE A 168 -23.89 -15.57 -9.17
N PRO A 169 -24.01 -15.31 -10.49
CA PRO A 169 -23.46 -16.19 -11.51
C PRO A 169 -21.94 -16.39 -11.33
N GLN A 170 -21.48 -17.63 -11.37
CA GLN A 170 -20.09 -17.99 -11.00
C GLN A 170 -19.04 -17.54 -12.02
N ASP A 171 -19.44 -17.21 -13.23
CA ASP A 171 -18.59 -16.67 -14.29
C ASP A 171 -18.26 -15.18 -14.13
N LEU A 172 -18.99 -14.48 -13.23
CA LEU A 172 -18.75 -13.06 -12.95
C LEU A 172 -17.56 -12.87 -11.99
N LEU A 173 -16.82 -11.79 -12.21
CA LEU A 173 -15.80 -11.31 -11.28
C LEU A 173 -16.46 -10.94 -9.92
N ALA A 174 -17.65 -10.36 -9.95
CA ALA A 174 -18.44 -10.07 -8.76
C ALA A 174 -18.64 -11.29 -7.86
N TYR A 175 -18.90 -12.47 -8.43
CA TYR A 175 -19.00 -13.72 -7.65
C TYR A 175 -17.71 -14.01 -6.89
N LYS A 176 -16.57 -13.94 -7.58
CA LYS A 176 -15.25 -14.25 -7.00
C LYS A 176 -14.87 -13.26 -5.90
N VAL A 177 -15.14 -11.97 -6.13
CA VAL A 177 -14.87 -10.89 -5.16
C VAL A 177 -15.77 -11.04 -3.92
N VAL A 178 -17.07 -11.23 -4.13
CA VAL A 178 -18.03 -11.38 -3.02
C VAL A 178 -17.73 -12.65 -2.23
N LYS A 179 -17.51 -13.77 -2.89
CA LYS A 179 -17.19 -15.06 -2.24
C LYS A 179 -15.88 -14.94 -1.43
N ALA A 180 -14.84 -14.33 -1.98
CA ALA A 180 -13.58 -14.13 -1.28
C ALA A 180 -13.69 -13.20 -0.05
N SER A 181 -14.70 -12.33 -0.02
CA SER A 181 -14.95 -11.39 1.08
C SER A 181 -15.77 -11.99 2.22
N VAL A 182 -16.28 -13.21 2.04
CA VAL A 182 -17.15 -13.89 3.02
C VAL A 182 -16.31 -14.88 3.83
N PRO A 183 -16.44 -14.90 5.18
CA PRO A 183 -15.81 -15.92 6.00
C PRO A 183 -16.27 -17.32 5.61
N PRO A 184 -15.40 -18.34 5.60
CA PRO A 184 -15.81 -19.72 5.40
C PRO A 184 -16.80 -20.17 6.48
N SER A 185 -17.79 -20.97 6.10
CA SER A 185 -18.84 -21.46 7.02
C SER A 185 -18.42 -22.77 7.69
N ILE A 186 -18.33 -22.79 9.01
CA ILE A 186 -18.09 -24.01 9.79
C ILE A 186 -19.27 -24.98 9.69
N ASP A 187 -20.50 -24.47 9.57
CA ASP A 187 -21.71 -25.31 9.44
C ASP A 187 -21.73 -26.01 8.08
N GLU A 188 -21.34 -25.31 7.00
CA GLU A 188 -21.23 -25.92 5.67
C GLU A 188 -20.11 -26.97 5.65
N TYR A 189 -18.97 -26.70 6.29
CA TYR A 189 -17.90 -27.68 6.48
C TYR A 189 -18.41 -28.93 7.23
N ASN A 190 -19.10 -28.74 8.37
CA ASN A 190 -19.62 -29.81 9.20
C ASN A 190 -20.71 -30.65 8.48
N SER A 191 -21.46 -30.03 7.57
CA SER A 191 -22.47 -30.75 6.77
C SER A 191 -21.88 -31.79 5.80
N THR A 192 -20.61 -31.58 5.41
CA THR A 192 -19.89 -32.45 4.45
C THR A 192 -18.84 -33.34 5.12
N HIS A 193 -18.54 -33.12 6.41
CA HIS A 193 -17.57 -33.90 7.18
C HIS A 193 -18.23 -34.52 8.41
N SER A 194 -18.17 -35.84 8.55
CA SER A 194 -18.86 -36.62 9.60
C SER A 194 -18.38 -36.31 11.02
N GLN A 195 -17.21 -35.73 11.21
CA GLN A 195 -16.70 -35.25 12.49
C GLN A 195 -15.88 -33.99 12.26
N SER A 196 -16.30 -32.88 12.87
CA SER A 196 -15.51 -31.66 12.88
C SER A 196 -14.38 -31.77 13.92
N PRO A 197 -13.10 -31.57 13.53
CA PRO A 197 -11.99 -31.55 14.48
C PRO A 197 -11.88 -30.23 15.22
N TYR A 198 -12.78 -29.27 14.96
CA TYR A 198 -12.70 -27.91 15.47
C TYR A 198 -13.63 -27.72 16.67
N GLY A 199 -13.04 -27.34 17.83
CA GLY A 199 -13.78 -27.05 19.05
C GLY A 199 -14.40 -25.65 19.08
N ASP A 200 -13.90 -24.73 18.23
CA ASP A 200 -14.33 -23.35 18.14
C ASP A 200 -14.08 -22.75 16.74
N ILE A 201 -14.74 -21.65 16.46
CA ILE A 201 -14.69 -20.97 15.17
C ILE A 201 -13.29 -20.40 14.84
N LYS A 202 -12.53 -19.95 15.85
CA LYS A 202 -11.17 -19.42 15.66
C LYS A 202 -10.22 -20.52 15.19
N SER A 203 -10.33 -21.71 15.75
CA SER A 203 -9.57 -22.90 15.34
C SER A 203 -9.88 -23.31 13.91
N PHE A 204 -11.16 -23.22 13.50
CA PHE A 204 -11.60 -23.44 12.12
C PHE A 204 -11.00 -22.37 11.18
N TYR A 205 -11.13 -21.09 11.49
CA TYR A 205 -10.61 -20.00 10.65
C TYR A 205 -9.09 -20.06 10.49
N LYS A 206 -8.33 -20.48 11.49
CA LYS A 206 -6.88 -20.64 11.38
C LYS A 206 -6.45 -21.57 10.24
N LYS A 207 -7.33 -22.47 9.80
CA LYS A 207 -7.03 -23.43 8.71
C LYS A 207 -7.79 -23.14 7.41
N HIS A 208 -8.98 -22.54 7.50
CA HIS A 208 -9.92 -22.44 6.39
C HIS A 208 -10.16 -21.01 5.90
N TRP A 209 -9.53 -20.01 6.51
CA TRP A 209 -9.79 -18.60 6.23
C TRP A 209 -9.68 -18.22 4.74
N PHE A 210 -8.78 -18.87 4.02
CA PHE A 210 -8.52 -18.60 2.61
C PHE A 210 -9.27 -19.53 1.64
N ASP A 211 -10.17 -20.40 2.10
CA ASP A 211 -10.82 -21.41 1.25
C ASP A 211 -11.77 -20.79 0.22
N ASN A 212 -12.36 -19.63 0.53
CA ASN A 212 -13.26 -18.93 -0.36
C ASN A 212 -12.55 -18.07 -1.44
N ILE A 213 -11.24 -17.96 -1.40
CA ILE A 213 -10.46 -17.24 -2.42
C ILE A 213 -10.15 -18.17 -3.59
N ASP A 214 -10.49 -17.74 -4.81
CA ASP A 214 -10.07 -18.46 -6.03
C ASP A 214 -8.56 -18.30 -6.23
N LYS A 215 -7.83 -19.34 -5.85
CA LYS A 215 -6.36 -19.36 -5.86
C LYS A 215 -5.76 -19.46 -7.26
N GLN A 216 -6.57 -19.65 -8.30
CA GLN A 216 -6.12 -19.71 -9.69
C GLN A 216 -6.37 -18.40 -10.45
N ASP A 217 -7.25 -17.53 -9.95
CA ASP A 217 -7.60 -16.29 -10.62
C ASP A 217 -6.65 -15.14 -10.24
N SER A 218 -5.70 -14.86 -11.13
CA SER A 218 -4.78 -13.74 -10.95
C SER A 218 -5.43 -12.35 -10.94
N THR A 219 -6.70 -12.22 -11.37
CA THR A 219 -7.44 -10.95 -11.37
C THR A 219 -7.70 -10.46 -9.95
N LEU A 220 -7.81 -11.37 -8.96
CA LEU A 220 -8.10 -11.01 -7.58
C LEU A 220 -7.01 -10.14 -6.93
N VAL A 221 -5.79 -10.10 -7.43
CA VAL A 221 -4.77 -9.14 -6.97
C VAL A 221 -5.09 -7.69 -7.37
N ASN A 222 -5.91 -7.51 -8.43
CA ASN A 222 -6.40 -6.20 -8.85
C ASN A 222 -7.70 -5.82 -8.08
N THR A 223 -7.87 -6.33 -6.88
CA THR A 223 -8.97 -6.05 -5.94
C THR A 223 -8.42 -6.01 -4.53
N SER A 224 -9.20 -5.55 -3.55
CA SER A 224 -8.76 -5.53 -2.15
C SER A 224 -8.83 -6.89 -1.43
N VAL A 225 -9.49 -7.91 -2.01
CA VAL A 225 -9.90 -9.11 -1.25
C VAL A 225 -8.75 -9.93 -0.67
N ILE A 226 -7.63 -10.06 -1.40
CA ILE A 226 -6.47 -10.81 -0.89
C ILE A 226 -5.81 -10.03 0.26
N TYR A 227 -5.67 -8.72 0.09
CA TYR A 227 -5.14 -7.85 1.15
C TYR A 227 -6.00 -7.92 2.42
N ASP A 228 -7.32 -7.75 2.28
CA ASP A 228 -8.26 -7.78 3.39
C ASP A 228 -8.19 -9.12 4.13
N ALA A 229 -8.11 -10.24 3.38
CA ALA A 229 -8.03 -11.57 3.97
C ALA A 229 -6.70 -11.80 4.73
N VAL A 230 -5.56 -11.41 4.16
CA VAL A 230 -4.25 -11.53 4.82
C VAL A 230 -4.19 -10.64 6.06
N LYS A 231 -4.65 -9.40 5.96
CA LYS A 231 -4.71 -8.45 7.06
C LYS A 231 -5.56 -9.01 8.22
N PHE A 232 -6.77 -9.48 7.91
CA PHE A 232 -7.65 -10.06 8.93
C PHE A 232 -6.98 -11.26 9.62
N TYR A 233 -6.37 -12.18 8.85
CA TYR A 233 -5.68 -13.34 9.39
C TYR A 233 -4.60 -12.94 10.39
N LEU A 234 -3.72 -12.02 10.01
CA LEU A 234 -2.61 -11.57 10.86
C LEU A 234 -3.08 -10.84 12.11
N GLN A 235 -4.14 -10.04 12.01
CA GLN A 235 -4.65 -9.23 13.13
C GLN A 235 -5.52 -10.00 14.11
N ASN A 236 -6.29 -11.01 13.65
CA ASN A 236 -7.33 -11.64 14.46
C ASN A 236 -7.05 -13.12 14.79
N LEU A 237 -6.26 -13.82 13.98
CA LEU A 237 -6.03 -15.26 14.13
C LEU A 237 -4.63 -15.61 14.63
N VAL A 238 -3.70 -14.65 14.64
CA VAL A 238 -2.34 -14.79 15.18
C VAL A 238 -2.24 -14.08 16.52
N GLU A 239 -1.52 -14.67 17.47
CA GLU A 239 -1.28 -14.02 18.76
C GLU A 239 -0.30 -12.85 18.55
N PRO A 240 -0.63 -11.64 19.02
CA PRO A 240 0.21 -10.46 18.80
C PRO A 240 1.56 -10.60 19.51
N GLN A 241 2.62 -10.00 18.92
CA GLN A 241 3.98 -9.95 19.45
C GLN A 241 4.72 -11.30 19.58
N ASP A 242 4.16 -12.40 19.14
CA ASP A 242 4.84 -13.70 19.08
C ASP A 242 5.46 -13.91 17.69
N THR A 243 6.76 -13.65 17.55
CA THR A 243 7.50 -13.83 16.29
C THR A 243 7.43 -15.24 15.73
N ASN A 244 7.33 -16.27 16.57
CA ASN A 244 7.21 -17.67 16.12
C ASN A 244 5.82 -17.96 15.55
N GLN A 245 4.79 -17.38 16.15
CA GLN A 245 3.43 -17.47 15.62
C GLN A 245 3.32 -16.75 14.27
N TYR A 246 3.93 -15.55 14.14
CA TYR A 246 3.98 -14.84 12.86
C TYR A 246 4.73 -15.64 11.78
N LYS A 247 5.85 -16.28 12.09
CA LYS A 247 6.57 -17.15 11.12
C LYS A 247 5.70 -18.30 10.64
N LYS A 248 5.00 -19.00 11.55
CA LYS A 248 4.04 -20.06 11.18
C LYS A 248 2.87 -19.53 10.34
N ALA A 249 2.38 -18.34 10.65
CA ALA A 249 1.33 -17.70 9.87
C ALA A 249 1.83 -17.34 8.45
N VAL A 250 3.05 -16.84 8.31
CA VAL A 250 3.70 -16.59 7.01
C VAL A 250 3.78 -17.85 6.18
N ASP A 251 4.30 -18.97 6.76
CA ASP A 251 4.38 -20.26 6.08
C ASP A 251 3.02 -20.73 5.59
N PHE A 252 2.01 -20.65 6.45
CA PHE A 252 0.65 -21.02 6.12
C PHE A 252 0.07 -20.12 5.01
N ILE A 253 0.14 -18.80 5.16
CA ILE A 253 -0.39 -17.85 4.18
C ILE A 253 0.26 -18.09 2.81
N LEU A 254 1.59 -18.13 2.73
CA LEU A 254 2.30 -18.36 1.45
C LEU A 254 1.94 -19.68 0.82
N SER A 255 1.74 -20.75 1.62
CA SER A 255 1.30 -22.05 1.10
C SER A 255 -0.08 -21.99 0.43
N GLN A 256 -0.97 -21.09 0.89
CA GLN A 256 -2.30 -20.93 0.32
C GLN A 256 -2.31 -20.32 -1.08
N PHE A 257 -1.27 -19.52 -1.41
CA PHE A 257 -1.16 -18.80 -2.69
C PHE A 257 -0.10 -19.38 -3.64
N SER A 258 0.50 -20.52 -3.31
CA SER A 258 1.59 -21.13 -4.10
C SER A 258 1.20 -21.61 -5.50
N TRP A 259 -0.11 -21.67 -5.82
CA TRP A 259 -0.64 -22.14 -7.09
C TRP A 259 -0.67 -21.08 -8.20
N ASN A 260 -0.54 -19.80 -7.87
CA ASN A 260 -0.61 -18.68 -8.80
C ASN A 260 0.54 -17.72 -8.55
N ASP A 261 1.44 -17.63 -9.52
CA ASP A 261 2.68 -16.84 -9.44
C ASP A 261 2.41 -15.35 -9.12
N LYS A 262 1.34 -14.77 -9.70
CA LYS A 262 0.98 -13.36 -9.48
C LYS A 262 0.42 -13.14 -8.07
N GLN A 263 -0.46 -14.03 -7.60
CA GLN A 263 -0.98 -13.96 -6.22
C GLN A 263 0.14 -14.20 -5.19
N TYR A 264 0.99 -15.21 -5.43
CA TYR A 264 2.13 -15.52 -4.55
C TYR A 264 3.08 -14.32 -4.41
N LYS A 265 3.51 -13.74 -5.53
CA LYS A 265 4.40 -12.56 -5.53
C LYS A 265 3.78 -11.37 -4.82
N TYR A 266 2.49 -11.13 -5.05
CA TYR A 266 1.76 -10.08 -4.35
C TYR A 266 1.75 -10.31 -2.84
N VAL A 267 1.37 -11.50 -2.38
CA VAL A 267 1.29 -11.85 -0.95
C VAL A 267 2.68 -11.82 -0.29
N LEU A 268 3.70 -12.32 -0.96
CA LEU A 268 5.09 -12.27 -0.46
C LEU A 268 5.54 -10.82 -0.23
N ASN A 269 5.31 -9.93 -1.19
CA ASN A 269 5.64 -8.51 -1.05
C ASN A 269 4.80 -7.83 0.04
N LEU A 270 3.52 -8.17 0.13
CA LEU A 270 2.64 -7.67 1.20
C LEU A 270 3.17 -8.04 2.58
N LEU A 271 3.57 -9.30 2.78
CA LEU A 271 4.13 -9.79 4.03
C LEU A 271 5.48 -9.12 4.36
N LEU A 272 6.37 -8.99 3.37
CA LEU A 272 7.64 -8.28 3.55
C LEU A 272 7.42 -6.84 4.01
N ASN A 273 6.51 -6.10 3.37
CA ASN A 273 6.21 -4.73 3.76
C ASN A 273 5.52 -4.64 5.14
N THR A 274 4.65 -5.60 5.46
CA THR A 274 3.94 -5.65 6.75
C THR A 274 4.91 -5.86 7.92
N PHE A 275 5.93 -6.69 7.73
CA PHE A 275 6.88 -7.05 8.79
C PHE A 275 8.17 -6.22 8.79
N TYR A 276 8.30 -5.26 7.89
CA TYR A 276 9.43 -4.33 7.91
C TYR A 276 9.21 -3.20 8.93
N ILE A 277 9.21 -3.57 10.21
CA ILE A 277 9.13 -2.67 11.38
C ILE A 277 10.09 -3.17 12.46
N PRO A 278 10.60 -2.30 13.35
CA PRO A 278 11.66 -2.65 14.32
C PRO A 278 11.35 -3.88 15.16
N GLU A 279 10.14 -3.97 15.68
CA GLU A 279 9.74 -5.05 16.59
C GLU A 279 9.62 -6.40 15.89
N LEU A 280 9.45 -6.41 14.55
CA LEU A 280 9.19 -7.60 13.75
C LEU A 280 10.29 -7.89 12.70
N GLU A 281 11.45 -7.22 12.78
CA GLU A 281 12.64 -7.54 11.95
C GLU A 281 12.95 -9.04 11.87
N PRO A 282 12.87 -9.84 12.97
CA PRO A 282 13.13 -11.27 12.88
C PRO A 282 12.14 -12.03 11.99
N VAL A 283 10.91 -11.52 11.80
CA VAL A 283 9.92 -12.09 10.87
C VAL A 283 10.22 -11.64 9.44
N PHE A 284 10.55 -10.35 9.23
CA PHE A 284 10.98 -9.86 7.92
C PHE A 284 12.18 -10.64 7.38
N LEU A 285 13.23 -10.81 8.20
CA LEU A 285 14.41 -11.57 7.82
C LEU A 285 14.10 -13.06 7.55
N TYR A 286 13.18 -13.65 8.33
CA TYR A 286 12.71 -15.01 8.08
C TYR A 286 12.07 -15.12 6.70
N ILE A 287 11.17 -14.20 6.34
CA ILE A 287 10.52 -14.17 5.01
C ILE A 287 11.59 -14.01 3.93
N TYR A 288 12.47 -13.01 4.08
CA TYR A 288 13.49 -12.71 3.10
C TYR A 288 14.38 -13.93 2.83
N PHE A 289 14.97 -14.54 3.86
CA PHE A 289 15.92 -15.63 3.68
C PHE A 289 15.31 -16.98 3.29
N ASN A 290 14.03 -17.22 3.56
CA ASN A 290 13.38 -18.50 3.22
C ASN A 290 12.57 -18.44 1.92
N TYR A 291 12.08 -17.27 1.49
CA TYR A 291 11.13 -17.17 0.38
C TYR A 291 11.56 -16.26 -0.77
N MET A 292 12.55 -15.35 -0.56
CA MET A 292 13.04 -14.50 -1.65
C MET A 292 14.19 -15.14 -2.44
N HIS A 293 14.94 -16.10 -1.89
CA HIS A 293 16.14 -16.66 -2.51
C HIS A 293 15.86 -17.42 -3.82
N ASP A 294 14.67 -18.01 -3.97
CA ASP A 294 14.30 -18.80 -5.15
C ASP A 294 13.50 -17.99 -6.19
N THR A 295 13.05 -16.80 -5.84
CA THR A 295 12.39 -15.94 -6.81
C THR A 295 13.47 -15.16 -7.58
N GLN A 296 13.70 -15.51 -8.85
CA GLN A 296 14.41 -14.67 -9.82
C GLN A 296 13.60 -13.37 -10.04
N CYS A 297 13.42 -12.59 -8.98
CA CYS A 297 12.90 -11.24 -9.05
C CYS A 297 14.04 -10.35 -9.53
N ASN A 298 14.36 -10.38 -10.81
CA ASN A 298 15.16 -9.37 -11.48
C ASN A 298 14.33 -8.08 -11.50
N GLY A 299 14.66 -7.13 -10.65
CA GLY A 299 13.99 -5.84 -10.61
C GLY A 299 14.20 -5.06 -9.32
N SER A 300 13.74 -3.82 -9.31
CA SER A 300 13.91 -2.86 -8.20
C SER A 300 13.43 -3.35 -6.83
N VAL A 301 12.36 -4.16 -6.79
CA VAL A 301 11.79 -4.70 -5.53
C VAL A 301 12.71 -5.73 -4.87
N ALA A 302 13.38 -6.58 -5.67
CA ALA A 302 14.35 -7.54 -5.12
C ALA A 302 15.57 -6.83 -4.54
N ASP A 303 16.06 -5.78 -5.18
CA ASP A 303 17.16 -4.97 -4.69
C ASP A 303 16.77 -4.20 -3.42
N GLU A 304 15.57 -3.64 -3.35
CA GLU A 304 15.04 -2.98 -2.16
C GLU A 304 15.02 -3.91 -0.95
N ASN A 305 14.41 -5.10 -1.06
CA ASN A 305 14.33 -6.05 0.05
C ASN A 305 15.71 -6.62 0.43
N TYR A 306 16.62 -6.79 -0.54
CA TYR A 306 18.01 -7.11 -0.26
C TYR A 306 18.66 -6.02 0.59
N ARG A 307 18.55 -4.76 0.19
CA ARG A 307 19.14 -3.64 0.94
C ARG A 307 18.55 -3.52 2.34
N LYS A 308 17.21 -3.68 2.50
CA LYS A 308 16.55 -3.74 3.81
C LYS A 308 17.13 -4.86 4.69
N ALA A 309 17.21 -6.08 4.17
CA ALA A 309 17.76 -7.22 4.91
C ALA A 309 19.23 -7.03 5.28
N MET A 310 20.04 -6.50 4.37
CA MET A 310 21.45 -6.23 4.64
C MET A 310 21.63 -5.07 5.62
N MET A 311 20.82 -4.03 5.55
CA MET A 311 20.82 -2.94 6.53
C MET A 311 20.57 -3.49 7.94
N ILE A 312 19.51 -4.27 8.15
CA ILE A 312 19.20 -4.90 9.44
C ILE A 312 20.34 -5.81 9.94
N THR A 313 20.94 -6.61 9.06
CA THR A 313 21.92 -7.61 9.48
C THR A 313 23.34 -7.08 9.59
N LYS A 314 23.74 -6.14 8.73
CA LYS A 314 25.11 -5.63 8.61
C LYS A 314 25.31 -4.27 9.30
N LEU A 315 24.27 -3.43 9.37
CA LEU A 315 24.36 -2.10 9.96
C LEU A 315 23.63 -2.01 11.32
N ARG A 316 23.64 -3.10 12.07
CA ARG A 316 23.02 -3.16 13.40
C ARG A 316 23.82 -2.37 14.44
N LYS A 317 23.18 -2.01 15.53
CA LYS A 317 23.78 -1.32 16.68
C LYS A 317 25.10 -1.98 17.12
N GLY A 318 26.14 -1.16 17.32
CA GLY A 318 27.46 -1.57 17.80
C GLY A 318 28.45 -2.01 16.71
N VAL A 319 28.00 -2.13 15.46
CA VAL A 319 28.89 -2.39 14.31
C VAL A 319 29.58 -1.10 13.88
N ASP A 320 30.80 -1.19 13.37
CA ASP A 320 31.52 -0.02 12.80
C ASP A 320 30.75 0.52 11.60
N ALA A 321 30.49 1.84 11.61
CA ALA A 321 29.83 2.51 10.51
C ALA A 321 30.70 2.45 9.25
N PRO A 322 30.13 2.14 8.07
CA PRO A 322 30.89 2.24 6.82
C PRO A 322 31.40 3.66 6.58
N GLU A 323 32.51 3.80 5.88
CA GLU A 323 32.95 5.14 5.47
C GLU A 323 31.89 5.79 4.58
N LEU A 324 31.60 7.07 4.84
CA LEU A 324 30.79 7.93 4.03
C LEU A 324 31.66 9.04 3.47
N SER A 325 31.80 9.12 2.17
CA SER A 325 32.70 10.07 1.52
C SER A 325 32.01 10.78 0.33
N GLY A 326 32.44 12.00 0.05
CA GLY A 326 31.90 12.77 -1.06
C GLY A 326 32.45 14.18 -1.10
N ILE A 327 31.73 15.04 -1.77
CA ILE A 327 32.01 16.46 -1.83
C ILE A 327 30.88 17.27 -1.19
N THR A 328 31.20 18.35 -0.54
CA THR A 328 30.22 19.33 -0.06
C THR A 328 29.64 20.15 -1.23
N THR A 329 28.56 20.88 -0.99
CA THR A 329 27.99 21.80 -2.00
C THR A 329 28.95 22.89 -2.50
N ASP A 330 30.00 23.14 -1.76
CA ASP A 330 31.10 24.07 -2.13
C ASP A 330 32.38 23.35 -2.60
N ASN A 331 32.24 22.07 -3.02
CA ASN A 331 33.29 21.21 -3.60
C ASN A 331 34.45 20.86 -2.65
N GLN A 332 34.25 20.88 -1.34
CA GLN A 332 35.26 20.42 -0.40
C GLN A 332 35.10 18.91 -0.17
N THR A 333 36.21 18.18 -0.04
CA THR A 333 36.20 16.76 0.25
C THR A 333 35.67 16.50 1.67
N PHE A 334 34.77 15.55 1.80
CA PHE A 334 34.22 15.05 3.06
C PHE A 334 34.58 13.57 3.26
N LYS A 335 34.93 13.20 4.49
CA LYS A 335 35.05 11.81 4.96
C LYS A 335 34.49 11.71 6.37
N LEU A 336 33.61 10.74 6.61
CA LEU A 336 32.97 10.49 7.91
C LEU A 336 34.03 10.27 9.01
N SER A 337 35.07 9.51 8.70
CA SER A 337 36.18 9.21 9.63
C SER A 337 36.89 10.45 10.19
N SER A 338 36.79 11.60 9.50
CA SER A 338 37.40 12.87 9.96
C SER A 338 36.60 13.55 11.09
N PHE A 339 35.40 13.06 11.41
CA PHE A 339 34.50 13.65 12.41
C PHE A 339 34.33 12.76 13.65
N LEU A 340 35.10 11.70 13.79
CA LEU A 340 35.08 10.84 14.97
C LEU A 340 35.47 11.63 16.22
N GLY A 341 34.89 11.23 17.37
CA GLY A 341 35.06 11.91 18.66
C GLY A 341 33.79 12.67 19.11
N LYS A 342 32.87 12.94 18.18
CA LYS A 342 31.49 13.35 18.45
C LYS A 342 30.50 12.36 17.85
N PRO A 343 29.31 12.21 18.40
CA PRO A 343 28.23 11.51 17.71
C PRO A 343 27.88 12.22 16.39
N ILE A 344 27.44 11.43 15.40
CA ILE A 344 27.12 11.94 14.07
C ILE A 344 25.71 11.50 13.72
N PHE A 345 24.86 12.43 13.31
CA PHE A 345 23.57 12.17 12.71
C PHE A 345 23.68 12.26 11.18
N ILE A 346 23.21 11.24 10.48
CA ILE A 346 23.22 11.18 9.02
C ILE A 346 21.78 11.05 8.53
N ILE A 347 21.40 11.89 7.56
CA ILE A 347 20.19 11.73 6.76
C ILE A 347 20.58 11.55 5.29
N PHE A 348 20.18 10.42 4.70
CA PHE A 348 20.16 10.26 3.24
C PHE A 348 18.86 10.85 2.71
N TRP A 349 18.95 11.76 1.75
CA TRP A 349 17.81 12.49 1.22
C TRP A 349 17.97 12.75 -0.29
N ALA A 350 16.88 13.10 -1.00
CA ALA A 350 16.92 13.47 -2.41
C ALA A 350 16.15 14.77 -2.67
N PRO A 351 16.56 15.58 -3.65
CA PRO A 351 15.91 16.86 -3.98
C PRO A 351 14.43 16.78 -4.34
N ASP A 352 14.01 15.70 -5.01
CA ASP A 352 12.65 15.44 -5.45
C ASP A 352 11.82 14.61 -4.46
N CYS A 353 12.39 14.23 -3.31
CA CYS A 353 11.75 13.40 -2.31
C CYS A 353 10.70 14.18 -1.49
N TYR A 354 9.43 13.93 -1.71
CA TYR A 354 8.33 14.55 -0.95
C TYR A 354 8.43 14.31 0.56
N HIS A 355 8.71 13.08 0.99
CA HIS A 355 8.84 12.76 2.42
C HIS A 355 10.05 13.46 3.06
N CYS A 356 11.13 13.66 2.32
CA CYS A 356 12.27 14.41 2.81
C CYS A 356 11.91 15.88 3.08
N LYS A 357 11.15 16.52 2.16
CA LYS A 357 10.65 17.88 2.34
C LYS A 357 9.77 18.01 3.59
N THR A 358 8.94 17.01 3.85
CA THR A 358 8.06 17.00 5.03
C THR A 358 8.85 16.92 6.35
N VAL A 359 9.94 16.15 6.38
CA VAL A 359 10.71 15.92 7.62
C VAL A 359 11.82 16.96 7.86
N MET A 360 12.28 17.63 6.82
CA MET A 360 13.44 18.55 6.91
C MET A 360 13.27 19.68 7.94
N PRO A 361 12.09 20.30 8.10
CA PRO A 361 11.88 21.31 9.16
C PRO A 361 12.14 20.75 10.58
N PHE A 362 11.74 19.48 10.83
CA PHE A 362 11.99 18.81 12.11
C PHE A 362 13.51 18.58 12.31
N ILE A 363 14.22 18.10 11.28
CA ILE A 363 15.68 17.88 11.38
C ILE A 363 16.43 19.21 11.59
N ASN A 364 16.00 20.30 10.93
CA ASN A 364 16.57 21.63 11.17
C ASN A 364 16.39 22.08 12.63
N ASN A 365 15.26 21.77 13.28
CA ASN A 365 15.05 22.07 14.70
C ASN A 365 15.97 21.23 15.59
N LEU A 366 16.18 19.95 15.27
CA LEU A 366 17.14 19.11 15.99
C LEU A 366 18.58 19.64 15.82
N TYR A 367 18.93 20.09 14.62
CA TYR A 367 20.23 20.75 14.39
C TYR A 367 20.40 21.98 15.30
N ASP A 368 19.42 22.87 15.36
CA ASP A 368 19.49 24.05 16.25
C ASP A 368 19.69 23.67 17.72
N LYS A 369 19.14 22.55 18.16
CA LYS A 369 19.23 22.08 19.55
C LYS A 369 20.54 21.37 19.87
N TYR A 370 21.13 20.63 18.91
CA TYR A 370 22.20 19.67 19.21
C TYR A 370 23.52 19.91 18.44
N ASN A 371 23.63 20.91 17.56
CA ASN A 371 24.81 21.12 16.69
C ASN A 371 26.14 21.28 17.44
N ASP A 372 26.14 21.78 18.69
CA ASP A 372 27.36 21.88 19.49
C ASP A 372 27.90 20.50 19.92
N SER A 373 27.02 19.51 20.08
CA SER A 373 27.34 18.20 20.64
C SER A 373 27.31 17.06 19.60
N ILE A 374 26.59 17.24 18.50
CA ILE A 374 26.40 16.24 17.45
C ILE A 374 26.74 16.86 16.09
N GLU A 375 27.48 16.15 15.26
CA GLU A 375 27.70 16.52 13.86
C GLU A 375 26.49 16.07 13.03
N PHE A 376 25.93 16.96 12.20
CA PHE A 376 24.83 16.67 11.30
C PHE A 376 25.30 16.66 9.86
N VAL A 377 24.97 15.58 9.13
CA VAL A 377 25.37 15.36 7.74
C VAL A 377 24.14 14.96 6.92
N GLY A 378 23.85 15.71 5.86
CA GLY A 378 22.86 15.35 4.85
C GLY A 378 23.56 14.78 3.62
N PHE A 379 23.44 13.49 3.37
CA PHE A 379 23.91 12.88 2.13
C PHE A 379 22.82 13.00 1.06
N ALA A 380 23.06 13.83 0.05
CA ALA A 380 22.14 14.06 -1.05
C ALA A 380 22.34 13.03 -2.16
N ILE A 381 21.27 12.27 -2.45
CA ILE A 381 21.24 11.25 -3.50
C ILE A 381 20.72 11.89 -4.78
N ASP A 382 21.63 12.37 -5.61
CA ASP A 382 21.34 12.91 -6.94
C ASP A 382 22.62 12.90 -7.79
N LYS A 383 22.48 13.07 -9.11
CA LYS A 383 23.58 13.19 -10.07
C LYS A 383 23.84 14.65 -10.48
N ASP A 384 22.95 15.56 -10.07
CA ASP A 384 23.04 16.99 -10.39
C ASP A 384 23.32 17.81 -9.13
N LEU A 385 24.54 18.34 -9.03
CA LEU A 385 24.96 19.20 -7.93
C LEU A 385 24.12 20.49 -7.85
N GLN A 386 23.64 21.00 -8.98
CA GLN A 386 22.82 22.21 -8.97
C GLN A 386 21.43 21.97 -8.42
N ALA A 387 20.80 20.83 -8.75
CA ALA A 387 19.54 20.42 -8.17
C ALA A 387 19.66 20.28 -6.63
N ILE A 388 20.75 19.65 -6.16
CA ILE A 388 21.04 19.52 -4.72
C ILE A 388 21.15 20.90 -4.05
N LYS A 389 21.89 21.85 -4.65
CA LYS A 389 22.07 23.21 -4.09
C LYS A 389 20.75 23.98 -4.00
N VAL A 390 19.91 23.87 -5.04
CA VAL A 390 18.60 24.52 -5.07
C VAL A 390 17.70 23.96 -3.99
N ALA A 391 17.57 22.66 -3.93
CA ALA A 391 16.73 21.99 -2.94
C ALA A 391 17.21 22.23 -1.50
N ALA A 392 18.52 22.16 -1.24
CA ALA A 392 19.07 22.47 0.08
C ALA A 392 18.74 23.89 0.55
N LYS A 393 18.72 24.86 -0.38
CA LYS A 393 18.33 26.24 -0.10
C LYS A 393 16.82 26.39 0.14
N GLU A 394 15.99 25.73 -0.68
CA GLU A 394 14.53 25.75 -0.54
C GLU A 394 14.10 25.14 0.79
N GLU A 395 14.66 24.00 1.16
CA GLU A 395 14.40 23.31 2.42
C GLU A 395 15.14 23.94 3.62
N LYS A 396 15.90 25.02 3.40
CA LYS A 396 16.64 25.77 4.43
C LYS A 396 17.54 24.87 5.28
N ILE A 397 18.20 23.88 4.65
CA ILE A 397 19.08 22.93 5.36
C ILE A 397 20.20 23.70 6.02
N LYS A 398 20.35 23.56 7.34
CA LYS A 398 21.30 24.31 8.17
C LYS A 398 22.62 23.58 8.40
N PHE A 399 22.66 22.29 8.10
CA PHE A 399 23.80 21.40 8.33
C PHE A 399 24.53 21.09 7.03
N LYS A 400 25.66 20.38 7.17
CA LYS A 400 26.52 20.03 6.04
C LYS A 400 25.81 19.10 5.07
N VAL A 401 25.75 19.50 3.80
CA VAL A 401 25.24 18.68 2.69
C VAL A 401 26.38 18.16 1.86
N ILE A 402 26.45 16.86 1.66
CA ILE A 402 27.44 16.15 0.85
C ILE A 402 26.78 15.27 -0.19
N THR A 403 27.51 14.90 -1.23
CA THR A 403 27.06 13.99 -2.30
C THR A 403 28.26 13.32 -2.96
N ASP A 404 28.04 12.17 -3.61
CA ASP A 404 29.01 11.56 -4.53
C ASP A 404 28.60 11.74 -6.01
N LEU A 405 27.46 12.34 -6.28
CA LEU A 405 26.87 12.55 -7.61
C LEU A 405 26.61 11.24 -8.41
N GLN A 406 26.41 10.12 -7.71
CA GLN A 406 26.21 8.82 -8.35
C GLN A 406 24.76 8.30 -8.22
N GLY A 407 23.91 8.97 -7.43
CA GLY A 407 22.54 8.53 -7.18
C GLY A 407 22.48 7.25 -6.33
N TYR A 408 21.38 6.49 -6.45
CA TYR A 408 21.18 5.26 -5.67
C TYR A 408 22.17 4.12 -6.00
N ASP A 409 22.81 4.16 -7.17
CA ASP A 409 23.82 3.18 -7.60
C ASP A 409 25.22 3.54 -7.12
N GLY A 410 25.37 4.67 -6.44
CA GLY A 410 26.62 5.16 -5.90
C GLY A 410 27.17 4.25 -4.79
N GLU A 411 28.52 4.24 -4.67
CA GLU A 411 29.23 3.37 -3.71
C GLU A 411 28.75 3.62 -2.27
N ASN A 412 28.42 4.86 -1.90
CA ASN A 412 27.89 5.16 -0.57
C ASN A 412 26.51 4.53 -0.35
N CYS A 413 25.58 4.70 -1.29
CA CYS A 413 24.25 4.09 -1.16
C CYS A 413 24.30 2.56 -1.13
N LEU A 414 25.19 1.95 -1.92
CA LEU A 414 25.41 0.50 -1.91
C LEU A 414 26.00 0.00 -0.58
N ARG A 415 26.99 0.70 -0.04
CA ARG A 415 27.69 0.36 1.20
C ARG A 415 26.83 0.53 2.45
N TRP A 416 25.97 1.56 2.44
CA TRP A 416 25.00 1.85 3.50
C TRP A 416 23.65 1.15 3.28
N PHE A 417 23.52 0.34 2.23
CA PHE A 417 22.29 -0.36 1.86
C PHE A 417 21.06 0.55 1.77
N VAL A 418 21.26 1.81 1.33
CA VAL A 418 20.17 2.77 1.19
C VAL A 418 19.33 2.41 -0.03
N TRP A 419 18.03 2.19 0.18
CA TRP A 419 17.07 1.81 -0.84
C TRP A 419 16.01 2.88 -1.12
N GLY A 420 15.88 3.86 -0.21
CA GLY A 420 14.92 4.95 -0.33
C GLY A 420 15.27 6.13 0.58
N THR A 421 14.55 7.22 0.43
CA THR A 421 14.76 8.45 1.21
C THR A 421 13.45 8.93 1.84
N PRO A 422 13.49 9.51 3.05
CA PRO A 422 14.68 9.67 3.90
C PRO A 422 15.12 8.36 4.56
N THR A 423 16.43 8.18 4.76
CA THR A 423 17.01 7.11 5.59
C THR A 423 17.94 7.74 6.63
N PHE A 424 17.89 7.27 7.88
CA PHE A 424 18.57 7.89 9.00
C PHE A 424 19.55 6.93 9.67
N PHE A 425 20.69 7.48 10.11
CA PHE A 425 21.64 6.78 10.97
C PHE A 425 22.14 7.71 12.07
N ILE A 426 22.36 7.13 13.26
CA ILE A 426 23.03 7.80 14.36
C ILE A 426 24.29 6.99 14.67
N ILE A 427 25.44 7.63 14.65
CA ILE A 427 26.75 7.06 14.89
C ILE A 427 27.27 7.60 16.22
N ASP A 428 27.83 6.74 17.05
CA ASP A 428 28.42 7.17 18.31
C ASP A 428 29.80 7.81 18.12
N LYS A 429 30.34 8.41 19.17
CA LYS A 429 31.67 9.05 19.14
C LYS A 429 32.85 8.13 18.81
N TYR A 430 32.63 6.82 18.84
CA TYR A 430 33.63 5.79 18.49
C TYR A 430 33.51 5.32 17.03
N GLY A 431 32.55 5.86 16.27
CA GLY A 431 32.32 5.46 14.89
C GLY A 431 31.44 4.24 14.70
N LYS A 432 30.72 3.83 15.76
CA LYS A 432 29.80 2.67 15.68
C LYS A 432 28.38 3.11 15.47
N ILE A 433 27.61 2.34 14.73
CA ILE A 433 26.18 2.57 14.56
C ILE A 433 25.49 2.47 15.93
N PHE A 434 24.86 3.55 16.36
CA PHE A 434 24.05 3.61 17.55
C PHE A 434 22.60 3.18 17.26
N SER A 435 22.01 3.74 16.20
CA SER A 435 20.68 3.38 15.70
C SER A 435 20.51 3.73 14.22
N SER A 436 19.52 3.10 13.61
CA SER A 436 19.00 3.44 12.27
C SER A 436 17.47 3.58 12.37
N PRO A 437 16.97 4.77 12.79
CA PRO A 437 15.53 4.99 12.99
C PRO A 437 14.72 4.77 11.71
N TYR A 438 13.58 4.07 11.82
CA TYR A 438 12.67 3.81 10.69
C TYR A 438 11.79 5.03 10.37
N SER A 439 11.58 5.88 11.34
CA SER A 439 10.81 7.12 11.21
C SER A 439 11.49 8.25 11.99
N TYR A 440 11.03 9.47 11.78
CA TYR A 440 11.62 10.64 12.42
C TYR A 440 11.20 10.82 13.89
N GLU A 441 10.10 10.21 14.34
CA GLU A 441 9.55 10.40 15.69
C GLU A 441 10.51 9.93 16.80
N GLY A 442 11.31 8.91 16.54
CA GLY A 442 12.27 8.36 17.51
C GLY A 442 13.65 9.03 17.52
N ILE A 443 13.96 9.88 16.54
CA ILE A 443 15.33 10.42 16.34
C ILE A 443 15.78 11.22 17.56
N GLU A 444 14.96 12.13 18.07
CA GLU A 444 15.35 12.98 19.18
C GLU A 444 15.74 12.18 20.44
N GLN A 445 14.95 11.17 20.76
CA GLN A 445 15.25 10.28 21.89
C GLN A 445 16.58 9.52 21.67
N ASP A 446 16.85 9.09 20.46
CA ASP A 446 18.11 8.41 20.12
C ASP A 446 19.30 9.35 20.18
N LEU A 447 19.15 10.62 19.75
CA LEU A 447 20.18 11.66 19.91
C LEU A 447 20.49 11.93 21.40
N GLU A 448 19.48 12.02 22.24
CA GLU A 448 19.67 12.16 23.68
C GLU A 448 20.38 10.94 24.30
N ASN A 449 20.08 9.76 23.83
CA ASN A 449 20.66 8.52 24.35
C ASN A 449 22.11 8.33 23.90
N VAL A 450 22.47 8.69 22.66
CA VAL A 450 23.86 8.58 22.19
C VAL A 450 24.81 9.55 22.90
N LEU A 451 24.28 10.71 23.34
CA LEU A 451 25.06 11.70 24.11
C LEU A 451 25.40 11.22 25.55
N LYS A 452 24.71 10.20 26.06
CA LYS A 452 24.98 9.59 27.37
C LYS A 452 26.10 8.56 27.36
N LEU A 453 26.58 8.15 26.16
CA LEU A 453 27.71 7.25 25.96
C LEU A 453 29.04 7.98 26.07
#